data_c61112cb28adbebad63422f552564faf
#
_entry.id   c61112cb28adbebad63422f552564faf
#
_cell.length_a   1.000
_cell.length_b   1.000
_cell.length_c   1.000
_cell.angle_alpha   90.00
_cell.angle_beta   90.00
_cell.angle_gamma   90.00
#
_symmetry.space_group_name_H-M   'P 1'
#
loop_
_entity.id
_entity.type
_entity.pdbx_description
1 polymer ?
#
loop_
_entity_poly.entity_id
_entity_poly.type
_entity_poly.pdbx_seq_one_letter_code
_entity_poly.pdbx_strand_id
1 'polypeptide(L)' 'MEKEINESRIPTNLRTLLILEVIGRSDDAMTATEINDEIGLPKQSVHRLVATLEKEGFLNREPGGKRYRPSRRLRLMGAG' A
#
# COMPACT_ATOMS: atom_id res chain seq x y z
N MET A 1 22.96 4.88 14.10
CA MET A 1 22.03 5.78 13.99
C MET A 1 21.46 6.05 12.66
N GLU A 2 22.17 6.12 11.70
CA GLU A 2 21.61 6.37 10.48
C GLU A 2 20.71 5.33 10.03
N LYS A 3 20.88 4.15 10.43
CA LYS A 3 20.06 3.18 9.91
C LYS A 3 18.68 3.31 10.28
N GLU A 4 18.39 3.84 11.36
CA GLU A 4 17.04 3.97 11.66
C GLU A 4 16.44 4.97 10.89
N ILE A 5 17.15 5.61 10.13
CA ILE A 5 16.63 6.56 9.31
C ILE A 5 15.69 6.03 8.37
N ASN A 6 15.85 4.85 7.96
CA ASN A 6 15.05 4.31 6.97
C ASN A 6 13.63 4.39 7.20
N GLU A 7 13.01 3.35 7.57
CA GLU A 7 11.59 3.34 7.58
C GLU A 7 11.02 4.30 8.52
N SER A 8 11.57 4.47 9.69
CA SER A 8 10.99 5.37 10.63
C SER A 8 11.01 6.77 10.19
N ARG A 9 11.91 7.12 9.29
CA ARG A 9 11.98 8.47 8.84
C ARG A 9 11.15 8.75 7.64
N ILE A 10 10.59 7.76 7.02
CA ILE A 10 9.75 7.99 5.87
C ILE A 10 8.42 8.53 6.35
N PRO A 11 8.01 9.73 5.94
CA PRO A 11 6.73 10.28 6.36
C PRO A 11 5.58 9.40 5.94
N THR A 12 4.52 9.45 6.71
CA THR A 12 3.36 8.61 6.44
C THR A 12 2.82 8.78 5.03
N ASN A 13 2.75 10.01 4.53
CA ASN A 13 2.22 10.20 3.20
C ASN A 13 3.11 9.58 2.14
N LEU A 14 4.43 9.54 2.35
CA LEU A 14 5.29 8.87 1.39
C LEU A 14 5.15 7.37 1.48
N ARG A 15 4.91 6.84 2.67
CA ARG A 15 4.68 5.41 2.82
C ARG A 15 3.43 5.01 2.06
N THR A 16 2.41 5.83 2.15
CA THR A 16 1.17 5.57 1.43
C THR A 16 1.41 5.57 -0.06
N LEU A 17 2.17 6.53 -0.56
CA LEU A 17 2.46 6.59 -1.98
C LEU A 17 3.25 5.38 -2.45
N LEU A 18 4.17 4.89 -1.63
CA LEU A 18 4.92 3.70 -1.99
C LEU A 18 4.00 2.49 -2.13
N ILE A 19 3.06 2.35 -1.22
CA ILE A 19 2.11 1.25 -1.28
C ILE A 19 1.27 1.35 -2.54
N LEU A 20 0.78 2.53 -2.83
CA LEU A 20 -0.05 2.72 -4.01
C LEU A 20 0.74 2.47 -5.29
N GLU A 21 2.01 2.84 -5.30
CA GLU A 21 2.83 2.61 -6.46
C GLU A 21 3.04 1.12 -6.69
N VAL A 22 3.30 0.36 -5.65
CA VAL A 22 3.50 -1.08 -5.79
C VAL A 22 2.23 -1.75 -6.30
N ILE A 23 1.09 -1.43 -5.71
CA ILE A 23 -0.16 -2.01 -6.13
C ILE A 23 -0.51 -1.60 -7.55
N GLY A 24 -0.23 -0.35 -7.89
CA GLY A 24 -0.56 0.16 -9.22
C GLY A 24 0.25 -0.47 -10.34
N ARG A 25 1.45 -0.95 -10.01
CA ARG A 25 2.27 -1.59 -11.03
C ARG A 25 1.97 -3.08 -11.18
N SER A 26 1.25 -3.65 -10.24
CA SER A 26 0.98 -5.07 -10.27
C SER A 26 -0.24 -5.35 -11.13
N ASP A 27 -0.19 -6.40 -11.91
CA ASP A 27 -1.33 -6.79 -12.71
C ASP A 27 -2.31 -7.58 -11.87
N ASP A 28 -1.87 -8.12 -10.76
CA ASP A 28 -2.71 -8.95 -9.91
C ASP A 28 -2.92 -8.30 -8.57
N ALA A 29 -3.97 -8.69 -7.88
CA ALA A 29 -4.19 -8.22 -6.53
C ALA A 29 -3.06 -8.71 -5.64
N MET A 30 -2.74 -7.96 -4.61
CA MET A 30 -1.62 -8.27 -3.73
C MET A 30 -2.06 -8.26 -2.28
N THR A 31 -1.47 -9.15 -1.48
CA THR A 31 -1.69 -9.13 -0.04
C THR A 31 -0.80 -8.04 0.56
N ALA A 32 -1.11 -7.65 1.79
CA ALA A 32 -0.28 -6.67 2.48
C ALA A 32 1.16 -7.18 2.62
N THR A 33 1.34 -8.46 2.84
CA THR A 33 2.67 -9.05 2.95
C THR A 33 3.43 -8.93 1.63
N GLU A 34 2.77 -9.22 0.53
CA GLU A 34 3.40 -9.10 -0.78
C GLU A 34 3.79 -7.65 -1.07
N ILE A 35 2.93 -6.73 -0.71
CA ILE A 35 3.23 -5.32 -0.90
C ILE A 35 4.46 -4.96 -0.08
N ASN A 36 4.51 -5.42 1.17
CA ASN A 36 5.62 -5.07 2.03
C ASN A 36 6.92 -5.73 1.61
N ASP A 37 6.85 -6.86 0.93
CA ASP A 37 8.06 -7.48 0.42
C ASP A 37 8.76 -6.56 -0.57
N GLU A 38 8.00 -5.70 -1.23
CA GLU A 38 8.58 -4.77 -2.17
C GLU A 38 9.11 -3.51 -1.49
N ILE A 39 8.51 -3.13 -0.38
CA ILE A 39 8.83 -1.86 0.25
C ILE A 39 9.75 -1.99 1.44
N GLY A 40 9.50 -2.95 2.29
CA GLY A 40 10.35 -3.16 3.47
C GLY A 40 10.02 -2.29 4.66
N LEU A 41 8.79 -1.87 4.80
CA LEU A 41 8.38 -1.11 5.97
C LEU A 41 8.01 -2.04 7.11
N PRO A 42 7.85 -1.52 8.32
CA PRO A 42 7.36 -2.33 9.41
C PRO A 42 6.01 -2.92 9.03
N LYS A 43 5.86 -4.21 9.30
CA LYS A 43 4.65 -4.92 8.89
C LYS A 43 3.38 -4.25 9.40
N GLN A 44 3.38 -3.82 10.65
CA GLN A 44 2.19 -3.19 11.18
C GLN A 44 1.83 -1.90 10.46
N SER A 45 2.83 -1.17 10.01
CA SER A 45 2.58 0.06 9.30
C SER A 45 1.89 -0.21 7.98
N VAL A 46 2.35 -1.22 7.25
CA VAL A 46 1.75 -1.54 5.97
C VAL A 46 0.32 -2.02 6.15
N HIS A 47 0.08 -2.88 7.13
CA HIS A 47 -1.27 -3.37 7.37
C HIS A 47 -2.21 -2.23 7.73
N ARG A 48 -1.75 -1.29 8.54
CA ARG A 48 -2.59 -0.17 8.93
C ARG A 48 -2.87 0.74 7.75
N LEU A 49 -1.85 1.03 6.95
CA LEU A 49 -2.04 1.91 5.82
C LEU A 49 -2.95 1.30 4.76
N VAL A 50 -2.79 0.00 4.51
CA VAL A 50 -3.63 -0.68 3.55
C VAL A 50 -5.09 -0.67 4.02
N ALA A 51 -5.31 -0.90 5.32
CA ALA A 51 -6.66 -0.87 5.85
C ALA A 51 -7.27 0.52 5.72
N THR A 52 -6.47 1.54 5.95
CA THR A 52 -6.94 2.91 5.81
C THR A 52 -7.29 3.20 4.35
N LEU A 53 -6.44 2.76 3.43
CA LEU A 53 -6.70 2.99 2.02
C LEU A 53 -7.97 2.27 1.55
N GLU A 54 -8.21 1.09 2.11
CA GLU A 54 -9.44 0.38 1.78
C GLU A 54 -10.64 1.14 2.32
N LYS A 55 -10.53 1.62 3.55
CA LYS A 55 -11.64 2.34 4.16
C LYS A 55 -11.95 3.62 3.42
N GLU A 56 -10.92 4.28 2.91
CA GLU A 56 -11.13 5.52 2.19
C GLU A 56 -11.52 5.30 0.73
N GLY A 57 -11.58 4.06 0.30
CA GLY A 57 -12.04 3.78 -1.06
C GLY A 57 -10.98 3.80 -2.12
N PHE A 58 -9.71 3.78 -1.75
CA PHE A 58 -8.65 3.75 -2.73
C PHE A 58 -8.23 2.33 -3.10
N LEU A 59 -8.48 1.38 -2.23
CA LEU A 59 -8.20 -0.01 -2.50
C LEU A 59 -9.45 -0.84 -2.28
N ASN A 60 -9.59 -1.89 -3.06
CA ASN A 60 -10.67 -2.84 -2.87
C ASN A 60 -10.05 -4.18 -2.47
N ARG A 61 -10.63 -4.83 -1.48
CA ARG A 61 -10.17 -6.15 -1.10
C ARG A 61 -11.05 -7.16 -1.78
N GLU A 62 -10.42 -8.22 -2.29
CA GLU A 62 -11.18 -9.26 -2.95
C GLU A 62 -12.06 -10.00 -1.95
N PRO A 63 -13.28 -10.36 -2.34
CA PRO A 63 -14.19 -11.03 -1.43
C PRO A 63 -13.60 -12.34 -0.91
N GLY A 64 -13.66 -12.50 0.40
CA GLY A 64 -13.17 -13.73 0.98
C GLY A 64 -11.68 -13.90 1.01
N GLY A 65 -10.95 -12.87 0.62
CA GLY A 65 -9.52 -13.00 0.57
C GLY A 65 -8.81 -11.87 1.27
N LYS A 66 -7.50 -11.86 1.14
CA LYS A 66 -6.68 -10.83 1.75
C LYS A 66 -5.93 -10.04 0.70
N ARG A 67 -6.33 -10.15 -0.55
CA ARG A 67 -5.63 -9.44 -1.61
C ARG A 67 -6.35 -8.16 -1.94
N TYR A 68 -5.55 -7.14 -2.27
CA TYR A 68 -6.06 -5.81 -2.55
C TYR A 68 -5.71 -5.41 -3.97
N ARG A 69 -6.57 -4.61 -4.57
CA ARG A 69 -6.30 -4.07 -5.89
C ARG A 69 -6.73 -2.61 -5.90
N PRO A 70 -6.22 -1.81 -6.84
CA PRO A 70 -6.61 -0.41 -6.92
C PRO A 70 -8.09 -0.29 -7.20
N SER A 71 -8.73 0.64 -6.53
CA SER A 71 -10.13 0.88 -6.80
C SER A 71 -10.23 1.76 -8.04
N ARG A 72 -11.44 1.87 -8.56
CA ARG A 72 -11.68 2.75 -9.70
C ARG A 72 -11.33 4.20 -9.33
N ARG A 73 -11.65 4.59 -8.11
CA ARG A 73 -11.35 5.93 -7.64
C ARG A 73 -9.86 6.22 -7.76
N LEU A 74 -9.05 5.27 -7.33
CA LEU A 74 -7.61 5.46 -7.39
C LEU A 74 -7.14 5.55 -8.83
N ARG A 75 -7.66 4.71 -9.69
CA ARG A 75 -7.25 4.74 -11.09
C ARG A 75 -7.58 6.05 -11.75
N LEU A 76 -8.74 6.60 -11.41
CA LEU A 76 -9.13 7.86 -12.01
C LEU A 76 -8.29 9.01 -11.52
N MET A 77 -7.79 8.91 -10.29
CA MET A 77 -6.98 9.99 -9.77
C MET A 77 -5.58 9.96 -10.28
N GLY A 78 -4.94 8.84 -10.15
CA GLY A 78 -3.53 8.84 -10.38
C GLY A 78 -3.10 8.27 -11.65
N ALA A 79 -3.98 7.83 -12.38
CA ALA A 79 -3.61 7.16 -13.53
C ALA A 79 -2.74 7.91 -14.37
N GLY A 80 -2.86 9.04 -14.32
CA GLY A 80 -1.90 9.77 -15.11
C GLY A 80 -1.39 8.99 -16.15
#